data_6816fe463f67f8b02c954caef85b53b3
#
_entry.id   6816fe463f67f8b02c954caef85b53b3
#
_cell.length_a   1.000
_cell.length_b   1.000
_cell.length_c   1.000
_cell.angle_alpha   90.00
_cell.angle_beta   90.00
_cell.angle_gamma   90.00
#
_symmetry.space_group_name_H-M   'P 1'
#
loop_
_entity.id
_entity.type
_entity.pdbx_description
1 polymer ?
#
loop_
_entity_poly.entity_id
_entity_poly.type
_entity_poly.pdbx_seq_one_letter_code
_entity_poly.pdbx_strand_id
1 'polypeptide(L)'
;MYLKILLLSICFAGTICPSFAQQKDVIDILHADTYAVNMKSNIDSLLGNVRLKHKNMLMFCDKLYNHRDSNYVEAFGNVHVIQNDTLNLWGDFMLYNGNTEFAKVRDNVIMKDPKITLTTDFLDYDAANRVGYYFNKGTIKDSINTLISDIGYYYLPINEMFFKDSVKVYTPEYTMYSDTLKYQTETKVITILGPTNIYGDNRTLYSENGWYNSLTSHAELYKNNHLTYNEYLGRADTLIVDSLSGKAIMHQNIHLYDTVNNVIVEG
;
A
#
# COMPACT_ATOMS: atom_id res chain seq x y z
N MET A 1 -47.52 35.29 -65.44
CA MET A 1 -46.18 34.86 -64.98
C MET A 1 -46.12 35.04 -63.48
N TYR A 2 -46.49 34.00 -62.72
CA TYR A 2 -46.62 34.07 -61.27
C TYR A 2 -45.34 33.62 -60.55
N LEU A 3 -44.70 34.50 -59.83
CA LEU A 3 -43.50 34.22 -59.01
C LEU A 3 -43.91 33.62 -57.65
N LYS A 4 -43.66 32.35 -57.42
CA LYS A 4 -43.87 31.70 -56.13
C LYS A 4 -42.68 32.01 -55.20
N ILE A 5 -42.96 32.75 -54.12
CA ILE A 5 -42.03 32.97 -53.01
C ILE A 5 -42.11 31.78 -52.10
N LEU A 6 -41.01 31.03 -51.98
CA LEU A 6 -40.84 29.87 -51.03
C LEU A 6 -40.33 30.41 -49.70
N LEU A 7 -41.20 30.43 -48.69
CA LEU A 7 -40.78 30.74 -47.29
C LEU A 7 -40.12 29.52 -46.67
N LEU A 8 -38.84 29.61 -46.45
CA LEU A 8 -38.05 28.61 -45.70
C LEU A 8 -38.16 28.87 -44.21
N SER A 9 -38.97 28.06 -43.49
CA SER A 9 -39.06 28.12 -42.03
C SER A 9 -37.89 27.34 -41.41
N ILE A 10 -36.94 28.04 -40.83
CA ILE A 10 -35.83 27.43 -40.06
C ILE A 10 -36.33 27.18 -38.63
N CYS A 11 -36.71 25.95 -38.34
CA CYS A 11 -36.92 25.47 -36.96
C CYS A 11 -35.59 25.40 -36.21
N PHE A 12 -35.34 26.36 -35.32
CA PHE A 12 -34.25 26.33 -34.37
C PHE A 12 -34.64 25.34 -33.25
N ALA A 13 -34.31 24.08 -33.39
CA ALA A 13 -34.43 23.10 -32.31
C ALA A 13 -33.29 23.35 -31.31
N GLY A 14 -33.58 24.18 -30.31
CA GLY A 14 -32.67 24.35 -29.16
C GLY A 14 -32.56 23.02 -28.40
N THR A 15 -31.47 22.32 -28.53
CA THR A 15 -31.13 21.17 -27.68
C THR A 15 -30.87 21.72 -26.26
N ILE A 16 -31.87 21.57 -25.39
CA ILE A 16 -31.69 21.75 -23.95
C ILE A 16 -30.85 20.56 -23.48
N CYS A 17 -29.49 20.72 -23.41
CA CYS A 17 -28.66 19.81 -22.67
C CYS A 17 -29.05 19.91 -21.19
N PRO A 18 -29.57 18.83 -20.57
CA PRO A 18 -29.75 18.83 -19.13
C PRO A 18 -28.37 18.99 -18.50
N SER A 19 -28.13 20.13 -17.90
CA SER A 19 -26.98 20.35 -17.02
C SER A 19 -27.24 19.47 -15.80
N PHE A 20 -26.66 18.25 -15.76
CA PHE A 20 -26.60 17.49 -14.54
C PHE A 20 -25.70 18.27 -13.59
N ALA A 21 -26.32 19.01 -12.67
CA ALA A 21 -25.61 19.55 -11.53
C ALA A 21 -24.99 18.33 -10.82
N GLN A 22 -23.66 18.23 -10.88
CA GLN A 22 -22.92 17.19 -10.18
C GLN A 22 -23.23 17.37 -8.70
N GLN A 23 -24.04 16.47 -8.14
CA GLN A 23 -24.41 16.51 -6.73
C GLN A 23 -23.07 16.41 -5.96
N LYS A 24 -22.75 17.46 -5.22
CA LYS A 24 -21.50 17.49 -4.43
C LYS A 24 -21.61 16.38 -3.39
N ASP A 25 -20.72 15.40 -3.47
CA ASP A 25 -20.61 14.34 -2.47
C ASP A 25 -20.20 14.98 -1.14
N VAL A 26 -21.11 15.03 -0.20
CA VAL A 26 -20.93 15.65 1.12
C VAL A 26 -20.78 14.52 2.16
N ILE A 27 -19.97 14.79 3.18
CA ILE A 27 -19.87 13.91 4.33
C ILE A 27 -21.18 13.98 5.12
N ASP A 28 -21.90 12.86 5.22
CA ASP A 28 -23.16 12.73 5.95
C ASP A 28 -22.89 12.44 7.42
N ILE A 29 -23.46 13.23 8.32
CA ILE A 29 -23.46 12.98 9.76
C ILE A 29 -24.65 12.08 10.09
N LEU A 30 -24.37 10.86 10.56
CA LEU A 30 -25.39 9.87 10.87
C LEU A 30 -25.82 9.91 12.33
N HIS A 31 -24.87 10.20 13.25
CA HIS A 31 -25.13 10.21 14.69
C HIS A 31 -24.07 11.02 15.46
N ALA A 32 -24.48 11.61 16.55
CA ALA A 32 -23.65 12.10 17.67
C ALA A 32 -24.54 12.25 18.91
N ASP A 33 -24.00 12.00 20.10
CA ASP A 33 -24.76 12.22 21.33
C ASP A 33 -24.98 13.72 21.58
N THR A 34 -24.04 14.55 21.19
CA THR A 34 -24.13 16.02 21.25
C THR A 34 -23.69 16.64 19.94
N TYR A 35 -24.49 17.58 19.41
CA TYR A 35 -24.20 18.32 18.21
C TYR A 35 -24.33 19.83 18.47
N ALA A 36 -23.23 20.55 18.42
CA ALA A 36 -23.18 22.00 18.62
C ALA A 36 -22.81 22.71 17.32
N VAL A 37 -23.71 23.58 16.85
CA VAL A 37 -23.54 24.38 15.64
C VAL A 37 -22.93 25.73 15.98
N ASN A 38 -21.82 26.09 15.33
CA ASN A 38 -21.26 27.43 15.40
C ASN A 38 -21.54 28.17 14.10
N MET A 39 -22.51 29.10 14.15
CA MET A 39 -22.93 29.85 12.96
C MET A 39 -21.94 30.95 12.53
N LYS A 40 -20.96 31.30 13.39
CA LYS A 40 -19.94 32.30 13.04
C LYS A 40 -18.72 31.69 12.35
N SER A 41 -18.30 30.51 12.76
CA SER A 41 -17.09 29.85 12.25
C SER A 41 -17.37 28.80 11.18
N ASN A 42 -18.64 28.44 10.93
CA ASN A 42 -19.06 27.33 10.07
C ASN A 42 -18.40 25.98 10.44
N ILE A 43 -18.01 25.84 11.72
CA ILE A 43 -17.45 24.63 12.28
C ILE A 43 -18.42 24.06 13.30
N ASP A 44 -18.88 22.84 13.08
CA ASP A 44 -19.72 22.14 14.03
C ASP A 44 -18.86 21.24 14.91
N SER A 45 -19.28 21.08 16.17
CA SER A 45 -18.63 20.17 17.13
C SER A 45 -19.59 19.05 17.50
N LEU A 46 -19.13 17.80 17.28
CA LEU A 46 -19.87 16.59 17.58
C LEU A 46 -19.13 15.82 18.67
N LEU A 47 -19.87 15.30 19.66
CA LEU A 47 -19.30 14.56 20.80
C LEU A 47 -20.12 13.32 21.09
N GLY A 48 -19.43 12.23 21.40
CA GLY A 48 -19.98 10.94 21.84
C GLY A 48 -20.58 10.13 20.69
N ASN A 49 -20.12 8.90 20.54
CA ASN A 49 -20.61 7.92 19.55
C ASN A 49 -20.79 8.49 18.13
N VAL A 50 -19.87 9.35 17.70
CA VAL A 50 -19.98 10.05 16.41
C VAL A 50 -19.88 9.04 15.26
N ARG A 51 -20.82 9.15 14.31
CA ARG A 51 -20.86 8.29 13.10
C ARG A 51 -21.06 9.15 11.87
N LEU A 52 -20.27 8.89 10.86
CA LEU A 52 -20.30 9.58 9.57
C LEU A 52 -20.35 8.56 8.44
N LYS A 53 -20.87 9.00 7.30
CA LYS A 53 -20.79 8.26 6.03
C LYS A 53 -20.31 9.19 4.94
N HIS A 54 -19.42 8.67 4.10
CA HIS A 54 -19.08 9.32 2.84
C HIS A 54 -18.88 8.23 1.78
N LYS A 55 -19.72 8.25 0.75
CA LYS A 55 -19.73 7.22 -0.30
C LYS A 55 -19.83 5.78 0.30
N ASN A 56 -18.80 4.97 0.09
CA ASN A 56 -18.67 3.59 0.57
C ASN A 56 -17.86 3.46 1.88
N MET A 57 -17.68 4.57 2.58
CA MET A 57 -16.90 4.65 3.80
C MET A 57 -17.81 5.03 4.98
N LEU A 58 -17.68 4.27 6.08
CA LEU A 58 -18.24 4.57 7.39
C LEU A 58 -17.12 4.97 8.33
N MET A 59 -17.32 6.00 9.13
CA MET A 59 -16.37 6.50 10.10
C MET A 59 -17.00 6.62 11.47
N PHE A 60 -16.24 6.27 12.50
CA PHE A 60 -16.61 6.32 13.91
C PHE A 60 -15.51 7.06 14.67
N CYS A 61 -15.86 7.84 15.70
CA CYS A 61 -14.92 8.49 16.61
C CYS A 61 -15.63 8.99 17.88
N ASP A 62 -14.86 9.43 18.87
CA ASP A 62 -15.41 9.98 20.11
C ASP A 62 -15.79 11.45 19.96
N LYS A 63 -15.02 12.20 19.14
CA LYS A 63 -15.21 13.65 18.93
C LYS A 63 -14.88 14.01 17.50
N LEU A 64 -15.60 14.98 16.94
CA LEU A 64 -15.39 15.47 15.57
C LEU A 64 -15.63 16.97 15.48
N TYR A 65 -14.79 17.64 14.68
CA TYR A 65 -15.07 18.96 14.12
C TYR A 65 -15.39 18.84 12.64
N ASN A 66 -16.56 19.37 12.25
CA ASN A 66 -17.02 19.37 10.86
C ASN A 66 -16.94 20.79 10.28
N HIS A 67 -16.07 20.97 9.29
CA HIS A 67 -15.90 22.23 8.55
C HIS A 67 -16.85 22.24 7.34
N ARG A 68 -18.07 22.74 7.53
CA ARG A 68 -19.17 22.66 6.54
C ARG A 68 -18.82 23.19 5.16
N ASP A 69 -18.10 24.32 5.10
CA ASP A 69 -17.81 25.00 3.83
C ASP A 69 -16.78 24.27 2.98
N SER A 70 -15.88 23.51 3.61
CA SER A 70 -14.76 22.84 2.97
C SER A 70 -14.96 21.33 2.77
N ASN A 71 -16.06 20.76 3.28
CA ASN A 71 -16.33 19.31 3.30
C ASN A 71 -15.16 18.53 3.93
N TYR A 72 -14.71 19.01 5.09
CA TYR A 72 -13.53 18.53 5.79
C TYR A 72 -13.87 18.23 7.24
N VAL A 73 -13.31 17.16 7.78
CA VAL A 73 -13.51 16.75 9.18
C VAL A 73 -12.20 16.45 9.89
N GLU A 74 -12.19 16.75 11.19
CA GLU A 74 -11.15 16.39 12.15
C GLU A 74 -11.77 15.45 13.18
N ALA A 75 -11.32 14.20 13.20
CA ALA A 75 -11.82 13.15 14.11
C ALA A 75 -10.78 12.81 15.17
N PHE A 76 -11.24 12.65 16.41
CA PHE A 76 -10.40 12.43 17.59
C PHE A 76 -10.96 11.29 18.44
N GLY A 77 -10.07 10.45 18.95
CA GLY A 77 -10.34 9.35 19.87
C GLY A 77 -11.07 8.19 19.21
N ASN A 78 -10.52 6.99 19.38
CA ASN A 78 -11.07 5.74 18.86
C ASN A 78 -11.55 5.84 17.40
N VAL A 79 -10.78 6.55 16.56
CA VAL A 79 -11.13 6.69 15.14
C VAL A 79 -11.12 5.32 14.49
N HIS A 80 -12.23 4.96 13.85
CA HIS A 80 -12.37 3.72 13.09
C HIS A 80 -13.08 4.00 11.77
N VAL A 81 -12.45 3.63 10.67
CA VAL A 81 -12.99 3.75 9.32
C VAL A 81 -13.16 2.37 8.72
N ILE A 82 -14.32 2.13 8.11
CA ILE A 82 -14.60 0.92 7.33
C ILE A 82 -14.85 1.35 5.89
N GLN A 83 -14.11 0.79 4.93
CA GLN A 83 -14.32 1.04 3.51
C GLN A 83 -14.58 -0.28 2.76
N ASN A 84 -15.64 -0.29 1.94
CA ASN A 84 -16.06 -1.46 1.14
C ASN A 84 -16.22 -2.75 1.98
N ASP A 85 -16.60 -2.65 3.25
CA ASP A 85 -16.80 -3.75 4.21
C ASP A 85 -15.57 -4.65 4.44
N THR A 86 -14.45 -4.36 3.83
CA THR A 86 -13.23 -5.19 3.88
C THR A 86 -12.01 -4.50 4.45
N LEU A 87 -11.83 -3.22 4.16
CA LEU A 87 -10.75 -2.42 4.71
C LEU A 87 -11.18 -1.78 6.01
N ASN A 88 -10.41 -2.01 7.07
CA ASN A 88 -10.57 -1.35 8.36
C ASN A 88 -9.32 -0.51 8.66
N LEU A 89 -9.52 0.70 9.13
CA LEU A 89 -8.46 1.65 9.49
C LEU A 89 -8.77 2.25 10.86
N TRP A 90 -7.84 2.15 11.79
CA TRP A 90 -7.92 2.74 13.13
C TRP A 90 -6.80 3.74 13.35
N GLY A 91 -7.01 4.66 14.28
CA GLY A 91 -6.03 5.62 14.77
C GLY A 91 -6.60 6.48 15.88
N ASP A 92 -5.77 7.29 16.52
CA ASP A 92 -6.22 8.20 17.58
C ASP A 92 -6.73 9.52 17.01
N PHE A 93 -6.23 9.90 15.85
CA PHE A 93 -6.57 11.14 15.16
C PHE A 93 -6.67 10.95 13.65
N MET A 94 -7.64 11.63 13.02
CA MET A 94 -7.76 11.67 11.55
C MET A 94 -8.22 13.02 11.05
N LEU A 95 -7.55 13.49 9.99
CA LEU A 95 -8.04 14.54 9.10
C LEU A 95 -8.58 13.88 7.84
N TYR A 96 -9.79 14.25 7.41
CA TYR A 96 -10.37 13.73 6.17
C TYR A 96 -11.01 14.84 5.34
N ASN A 97 -10.64 14.90 4.08
CA ASN A 97 -11.20 15.81 3.10
C ASN A 97 -12.14 15.05 2.15
N GLY A 98 -13.44 15.30 2.24
CA GLY A 98 -14.45 14.63 1.42
C GLY A 98 -14.40 15.02 -0.06
N ASN A 99 -13.85 16.19 -0.42
CA ASN A 99 -13.73 16.58 -1.83
C ASN A 99 -12.61 15.84 -2.56
N THR A 100 -11.51 15.51 -1.86
CA THR A 100 -10.35 14.78 -2.41
C THR A 100 -10.32 13.33 -2.00
N GLU A 101 -11.18 12.92 -1.06
CA GLU A 101 -11.21 11.58 -0.44
C GLU A 101 -9.87 11.18 0.19
N PHE A 102 -9.13 12.18 0.69
CA PHE A 102 -7.81 11.97 1.27
C PHE A 102 -7.86 12.06 2.80
N ALA A 103 -7.31 11.05 3.46
CA ALA A 103 -7.21 10.96 4.91
C ALA A 103 -5.75 11.04 5.37
N LYS A 104 -5.51 11.72 6.50
CA LYS A 104 -4.28 11.65 7.29
C LYS A 104 -4.61 11.04 8.63
N VAL A 105 -4.11 9.84 8.91
CA VAL A 105 -4.35 9.12 10.15
C VAL A 105 -3.08 9.09 10.97
N ARG A 106 -3.18 9.36 12.26
CA ARG A 106 -2.03 9.56 13.16
C ARG A 106 -2.24 8.82 14.46
N ASP A 107 -1.13 8.39 15.02
CA ASP A 107 -0.96 7.76 16.31
C ASP A 107 -1.73 6.42 16.43
N ASN A 108 -1.01 5.36 16.81
CA ASN A 108 -1.54 4.01 16.94
C ASN A 108 -2.30 3.50 15.70
N VAL A 109 -1.81 3.83 14.51
CA VAL A 109 -2.50 3.50 13.26
C VAL A 109 -2.43 2.00 12.98
N ILE A 110 -3.60 1.40 12.72
CA ILE A 110 -3.73 0.03 12.24
C ILE A 110 -4.58 0.06 10.98
N MET A 111 -4.03 -0.43 9.87
CA MET A 111 -4.78 -0.66 8.62
C MET A 111 -4.83 -2.16 8.37
N LYS A 112 -6.03 -2.69 8.22
CA LYS A 112 -6.25 -4.14 8.06
C LYS A 112 -7.20 -4.43 6.90
N ASP A 113 -6.77 -5.30 6.03
CA ASP A 113 -7.60 -5.94 5.02
C ASP A 113 -7.54 -7.48 5.16
N PRO A 114 -8.21 -8.28 4.31
CA PRO A 114 -8.17 -9.74 4.42
C PRO A 114 -6.79 -10.37 4.24
N LYS A 115 -5.80 -9.65 3.71
CA LYS A 115 -4.48 -10.18 3.33
C LYS A 115 -3.38 -9.75 4.27
N ILE A 116 -3.45 -8.51 4.79
CA ILE A 116 -2.39 -7.92 5.61
C ILE A 116 -2.92 -7.11 6.79
N THR A 117 -2.03 -6.90 7.75
CA THR A 117 -2.17 -5.86 8.78
C THR A 117 -0.93 -4.97 8.73
N LEU A 118 -1.14 -3.66 8.51
CA LEU A 118 -0.13 -2.61 8.66
C LEU A 118 -0.30 -1.93 10.00
N THR A 119 0.80 -1.71 10.72
CA THR A 119 0.88 -0.86 11.91
C THR A 119 1.92 0.22 11.73
N THR A 120 1.59 1.47 12.06
CA THR A 120 2.45 2.65 11.97
C THR A 120 1.91 3.78 12.85
N ASP A 121 2.63 4.88 13.00
CA ASP A 121 2.09 6.10 13.64
C ASP A 121 1.65 7.14 12.61
N PHE A 122 2.05 7.01 11.36
CA PHE A 122 1.79 7.99 10.30
C PHE A 122 1.30 7.29 9.03
N LEU A 123 0.02 7.42 8.71
CA LEU A 123 -0.56 6.93 7.48
C LEU A 123 -1.30 8.05 6.75
N ASP A 124 -0.97 8.26 5.51
CA ASP A 124 -1.75 9.03 4.55
C ASP A 124 -2.49 8.05 3.64
N TYR A 125 -3.79 8.23 3.47
CA TYR A 125 -4.65 7.30 2.73
C TYR A 125 -5.49 8.03 1.69
N ASP A 126 -5.28 7.70 0.42
CA ASP A 126 -6.11 8.09 -0.71
C ASP A 126 -7.25 7.05 -0.85
N ALA A 127 -8.44 7.40 -0.37
CA ALA A 127 -9.57 6.50 -0.37
C ALA A 127 -10.19 6.32 -1.77
N ALA A 128 -10.05 7.30 -2.66
CA ALA A 128 -10.52 7.23 -4.05
C ALA A 128 -9.71 6.20 -4.85
N ASN A 129 -8.39 6.25 -4.75
CA ASN A 129 -7.47 5.34 -5.44
C ASN A 129 -7.12 4.09 -4.62
N ARG A 130 -7.51 4.06 -3.34
CA ARG A 130 -7.20 2.99 -2.38
C ARG A 130 -5.69 2.75 -2.26
N VAL A 131 -4.95 3.83 -2.00
CA VAL A 131 -3.50 3.80 -1.81
C VAL A 131 -3.17 4.29 -0.40
N GLY A 132 -2.51 3.45 0.38
CA GLY A 132 -1.92 3.81 1.67
C GLY A 132 -0.45 4.18 1.51
N TYR A 133 -0.02 5.24 2.20
CA TYR A 133 1.37 5.66 2.29
C TYR A 133 1.73 5.89 3.75
N TYR A 134 2.76 5.21 4.24
CA TYR A 134 3.30 5.47 5.58
C TYR A 134 4.76 5.93 5.52
N PHE A 135 5.14 6.69 6.53
CA PHE A 135 6.49 7.17 6.75
C PHE A 135 6.80 7.16 8.26
N ASN A 136 8.07 7.28 8.63
CA ASN A 136 8.53 7.14 10.01
C ASN A 136 8.30 5.73 10.58
N LYS A 137 8.53 4.71 9.77
CA LYS A 137 8.46 3.30 10.12
C LYS A 137 7.05 2.70 10.09
N GLY A 138 6.96 1.56 9.46
CA GLY A 138 5.77 0.71 9.45
C GLY A 138 6.14 -0.75 9.55
N THR A 139 5.22 -1.53 10.08
CA THR A 139 5.31 -2.99 10.13
C THR A 139 4.11 -3.59 9.44
N ILE A 140 4.35 -4.45 8.45
CA ILE A 140 3.32 -5.17 7.74
C ILE A 140 3.45 -6.65 8.05
N LYS A 141 2.32 -7.26 8.38
CA LYS A 141 2.23 -8.70 8.61
C LYS A 141 1.18 -9.31 7.72
N ASP A 142 1.51 -10.43 7.11
CA ASP A 142 0.54 -11.32 6.49
C ASP A 142 0.55 -12.70 7.16
N SER A 143 0.04 -13.74 6.47
CA SER A 143 -0.04 -15.09 7.04
C SER A 143 1.32 -15.75 7.30
N ILE A 144 2.39 -15.31 6.61
CA ILE A 144 3.70 -15.98 6.64
C ILE A 144 4.88 -15.01 6.78
N ASN A 145 4.73 -13.74 6.38
CA ASN A 145 5.82 -12.77 6.32
C ASN A 145 5.60 -11.61 7.30
N THR A 146 6.70 -11.04 7.77
CA THR A 146 6.71 -9.74 8.45
C THR A 146 7.70 -8.83 7.72
N LEU A 147 7.23 -7.65 7.29
CA LEU A 147 8.03 -6.65 6.61
C LEU A 147 8.07 -5.37 7.44
N ILE A 148 9.23 -4.75 7.54
CA ILE A 148 9.46 -3.49 8.26
C ILE A 148 10.22 -2.56 7.33
N SER A 149 9.84 -1.28 7.25
CA SER A 149 10.60 -0.25 6.53
C SER A 149 10.29 1.13 7.08
N ASP A 150 11.12 2.12 6.75
CA ASP A 150 10.87 3.50 7.13
C ASP A 150 9.76 4.12 6.28
N ILE A 151 9.67 3.74 5.00
CA ILE A 151 8.68 4.23 4.04
C ILE A 151 8.02 3.04 3.35
N GLY A 152 6.70 3.13 3.15
CA GLY A 152 5.97 2.13 2.37
C GLY A 152 4.71 2.66 1.71
N TYR A 153 4.39 2.06 0.58
CA TYR A 153 3.15 2.27 -0.15
C TYR A 153 2.40 0.96 -0.26
N TYR A 154 1.09 1.01 -0.14
CA TYR A 154 0.22 -0.13 -0.40
C TYR A 154 -0.82 0.24 -1.45
N TYR A 155 -0.70 -0.34 -2.62
CA TYR A 155 -1.63 -0.23 -3.74
C TYR A 155 -2.66 -1.37 -3.64
N LEU A 156 -3.73 -1.16 -2.86
CA LEU A 156 -4.73 -2.18 -2.59
C LEU A 156 -5.38 -2.78 -3.86
N PRO A 157 -5.70 -2.01 -4.92
CA PRO A 157 -6.35 -2.55 -6.10
C PRO A 157 -5.55 -3.63 -6.85
N ILE A 158 -4.22 -3.56 -6.75
CA ILE A 158 -3.31 -4.50 -7.42
C ILE A 158 -2.56 -5.41 -6.45
N ASN A 159 -2.88 -5.33 -5.15
CA ASN A 159 -2.26 -6.13 -4.09
C ASN A 159 -0.73 -6.00 -4.02
N GLU A 160 -0.20 -4.85 -4.41
CA GLU A 160 1.24 -4.58 -4.47
C GLU A 160 1.66 -3.58 -3.38
N MET A 161 2.80 -3.85 -2.77
CA MET A 161 3.45 -2.97 -1.82
C MET A 161 4.84 -2.60 -2.32
N PHE A 162 5.26 -1.39 -2.00
CA PHE A 162 6.60 -0.89 -2.25
C PHE A 162 7.20 -0.40 -0.93
N PHE A 163 8.44 -0.80 -0.65
CA PHE A 163 9.17 -0.49 0.58
C PHE A 163 10.49 0.16 0.25
N LYS A 164 10.84 1.16 1.04
CA LYS A 164 12.09 1.88 0.90
C LYS A 164 12.66 2.26 2.26
N ASP A 165 13.96 2.31 2.32
CA ASP A 165 14.80 2.67 3.45
C ASP A 165 14.66 1.70 4.64
N SER A 166 15.78 1.16 5.09
CA SER A 166 15.88 0.24 6.24
C SER A 166 14.95 -0.98 6.15
N VAL A 167 14.74 -1.52 4.93
CA VAL A 167 13.79 -2.62 4.72
C VAL A 167 14.31 -3.91 5.35
N LYS A 168 13.46 -4.54 6.18
CA LYS A 168 13.70 -5.87 6.77
C LYS A 168 12.52 -6.77 6.47
N VAL A 169 12.81 -7.98 6.01
CA VAL A 169 11.78 -8.99 5.73
C VAL A 169 12.13 -10.25 6.51
N TYR A 170 11.15 -10.74 7.23
CA TYR A 170 11.22 -12.04 7.91
C TYR A 170 10.26 -13.00 7.21
N THR A 171 10.80 -14.02 6.58
CA THR A 171 10.06 -15.14 5.99
C THR A 171 10.34 -16.41 6.80
N PRO A 172 9.69 -17.54 6.53
CA PRO A 172 9.98 -18.79 7.25
C PRO A 172 11.44 -19.27 7.13
N GLU A 173 12.12 -18.97 6.01
CA GLU A 173 13.45 -19.47 5.73
C GLU A 173 14.55 -18.42 5.75
N TYR A 174 14.19 -17.14 5.52
CA TYR A 174 15.16 -16.07 5.37
C TYR A 174 14.82 -14.82 6.16
N THR A 175 15.86 -14.13 6.59
CA THR A 175 15.81 -12.73 6.96
C THR A 175 16.51 -11.91 5.88
N MET A 176 15.82 -10.90 5.34
CA MET A 176 16.36 -10.03 4.30
C MET A 176 16.56 -8.63 4.84
N TYR A 177 17.65 -7.99 4.44
CA TYR A 177 17.93 -6.56 4.67
C TYR A 177 18.15 -5.91 3.32
N SER A 178 17.36 -4.93 2.99
CA SER A 178 17.35 -4.29 1.68
C SER A 178 17.21 -2.78 1.78
N ASP A 179 17.61 -2.09 0.72
CA ASP A 179 17.28 -0.69 0.53
C ASP A 179 15.85 -0.52 -0.01
N THR A 180 15.51 -1.30 -1.02
CA THR A 180 14.23 -1.17 -1.74
C THR A 180 13.69 -2.53 -2.18
N LEU A 181 12.44 -2.81 -1.84
CA LEU A 181 11.73 -4.04 -2.23
C LEU A 181 10.31 -3.73 -2.72
N LYS A 182 9.78 -4.63 -3.55
CA LYS A 182 8.34 -4.73 -3.81
C LYS A 182 7.83 -6.06 -3.26
N TYR A 183 6.57 -6.09 -2.85
CA TYR A 183 5.90 -7.30 -2.38
C TYR A 183 4.51 -7.41 -2.97
N GLN A 184 4.25 -8.55 -3.61
CA GLN A 184 2.92 -8.90 -4.11
C GLN A 184 2.22 -9.77 -3.07
N THR A 185 1.19 -9.23 -2.40
CA THR A 185 0.56 -9.87 -1.23
C THR A 185 -0.23 -11.13 -1.59
N GLU A 186 -0.64 -11.30 -2.84
CA GLU A 186 -1.41 -12.45 -3.32
C GLU A 186 -0.51 -13.63 -3.69
N THR A 187 0.51 -13.37 -4.50
CA THR A 187 1.45 -14.39 -4.97
C THR A 187 2.60 -14.66 -4.02
N LYS A 188 2.76 -13.83 -2.97
CA LYS A 188 3.84 -13.87 -1.99
C LYS A 188 5.24 -13.70 -2.59
N VAL A 189 5.32 -13.00 -3.73
CA VAL A 189 6.57 -12.68 -4.41
C VAL A 189 7.16 -11.37 -3.86
N ILE A 190 8.39 -11.46 -3.39
CA ILE A 190 9.25 -10.33 -3.01
C ILE A 190 10.17 -10.03 -4.19
N THR A 191 10.14 -8.79 -4.73
CA THR A 191 11.03 -8.35 -5.81
C THR A 191 12.13 -7.47 -5.22
N ILE A 192 13.38 -7.81 -5.49
CA ILE A 192 14.58 -7.10 -5.06
C ILE A 192 14.88 -6.00 -6.08
N LEU A 193 14.94 -4.75 -5.62
CA LEU A 193 15.15 -3.56 -6.47
C LEU A 193 16.43 -2.78 -6.10
N GLY A 194 17.26 -3.32 -5.22
CA GLY A 194 18.50 -2.70 -4.77
C GLY A 194 19.35 -3.65 -3.92
N PRO A 195 20.48 -3.19 -3.38
CA PRO A 195 21.37 -3.99 -2.55
C PRO A 195 20.61 -4.74 -1.45
N THR A 196 20.66 -6.07 -1.48
CA THR A 196 19.91 -6.93 -0.55
C THR A 196 20.78 -8.04 -0.03
N ASN A 197 20.89 -8.13 1.30
CA ASN A 197 21.51 -9.25 2.00
C ASN A 197 20.41 -10.20 2.51
N ILE A 198 20.59 -11.49 2.28
CA ILE A 198 19.62 -12.54 2.61
C ILE A 198 20.34 -13.58 3.47
N TYR A 199 19.81 -13.83 4.67
CA TYR A 199 20.38 -14.74 5.65
C TYR A 199 19.40 -15.89 5.90
N GLY A 200 19.88 -17.12 5.72
CA GLY A 200 19.17 -18.36 6.06
C GLY A 200 20.08 -19.28 6.86
N ASP A 201 19.60 -20.48 7.16
CA ASP A 201 20.40 -21.49 7.87
C ASP A 201 21.62 -21.88 7.05
N ASN A 202 22.83 -21.68 7.63
CA ASN A 202 24.13 -21.97 7.02
C ASN A 202 24.35 -21.34 5.63
N ARG A 203 23.62 -20.29 5.27
CA ARG A 203 23.74 -19.62 3.97
C ARG A 203 23.52 -18.13 4.06
N THR A 204 24.30 -17.40 3.28
CA THR A 204 24.08 -16.00 3.01
C THR A 204 24.03 -15.77 1.51
N LEU A 205 23.13 -14.90 1.08
CA LEU A 205 23.00 -14.49 -0.31
C LEU A 205 23.08 -12.96 -0.36
N TYR A 206 23.68 -12.46 -1.41
CA TYR A 206 23.62 -11.05 -1.78
C TYR A 206 23.16 -10.93 -3.21
N SER A 207 22.30 -9.98 -3.48
CA SER A 207 21.90 -9.58 -4.82
C SER A 207 21.44 -8.14 -4.86
N GLU A 208 21.50 -7.52 -6.04
CA GLU A 208 20.96 -6.19 -6.28
C GLU A 208 19.68 -6.21 -7.12
N ASN A 209 19.31 -7.35 -7.69
CA ASN A 209 18.11 -7.52 -8.47
C ASN A 209 17.67 -8.99 -8.48
N GLY A 210 16.36 -9.22 -8.50
CA GLY A 210 15.82 -10.57 -8.53
C GLY A 210 14.46 -10.65 -7.84
N TRP A 211 14.06 -11.88 -7.56
CA TRP A 211 12.82 -12.15 -6.81
C TRP A 211 12.91 -13.40 -5.96
N TYR A 212 12.11 -13.44 -4.93
CA TYR A 212 11.92 -14.59 -4.03
C TYR A 212 10.42 -14.81 -3.79
N ASN A 213 9.98 -16.05 -3.95
CA ASN A 213 8.62 -16.46 -3.62
C ASN A 213 8.59 -17.19 -2.28
N SER A 214 7.97 -16.59 -1.25
CA SER A 214 7.95 -17.15 0.10
C SER A 214 6.98 -18.33 0.29
N LEU A 215 6.10 -18.64 -0.69
CA LEU A 215 5.28 -19.85 -0.68
C LEU A 215 6.03 -21.06 -1.22
N THR A 216 6.83 -20.87 -2.26
CA THR A 216 7.51 -21.93 -2.97
C THR A 216 8.98 -22.05 -2.59
N SER A 217 9.48 -21.12 -1.77
CA SER A 217 10.89 -21.03 -1.35
C SER A 217 11.88 -21.03 -2.54
N HIS A 218 11.42 -20.44 -3.66
CA HIS A 218 12.18 -20.32 -4.90
C HIS A 218 12.64 -18.87 -5.12
N ALA A 219 13.89 -18.69 -5.54
CA ALA A 219 14.47 -17.39 -5.86
C ALA A 219 15.21 -17.40 -7.19
N GLU A 220 15.16 -16.30 -7.92
CA GLU A 220 16.02 -16.02 -9.05
C GLU A 220 16.66 -14.64 -8.86
N LEU A 221 17.98 -14.60 -8.89
CA LEU A 221 18.80 -13.43 -8.61
C LEU A 221 19.67 -13.13 -9.83
N TYR A 222 19.73 -11.83 -10.26
CA TYR A 222 20.24 -11.47 -11.59
C TYR A 222 21.41 -10.52 -11.60
N LYS A 223 21.81 -9.94 -10.46
CA LYS A 223 22.84 -8.91 -10.47
C LYS A 223 23.72 -8.96 -9.23
N ASN A 224 25.04 -9.04 -9.45
CA ASN A 224 26.08 -9.06 -8.41
C ASN A 224 25.84 -10.13 -7.35
N ASN A 225 25.50 -11.35 -7.79
CA ASN A 225 25.12 -12.42 -6.88
C ASN A 225 26.31 -13.02 -6.17
N HIS A 226 26.22 -13.12 -4.86
CA HIS A 226 27.17 -13.81 -4.00
C HIS A 226 26.42 -14.83 -3.14
N LEU A 227 26.97 -16.04 -3.07
CA LEU A 227 26.44 -17.12 -2.25
C LEU A 227 27.54 -17.59 -1.29
N THR A 228 27.20 -17.72 -0.02
CA THR A 228 27.97 -18.54 0.93
C THR A 228 27.03 -19.63 1.42
N TYR A 229 27.43 -20.89 1.27
CA TYR A 229 26.66 -22.03 1.73
C TYR A 229 27.62 -23.10 2.29
N ASN A 230 27.61 -23.27 3.61
CA ASN A 230 28.57 -24.08 4.32
C ASN A 230 30.03 -23.73 3.91
N GLU A 231 30.76 -24.67 3.31
CA GLU A 231 32.12 -24.52 2.78
C GLU A 231 32.21 -23.87 1.40
N TYR A 232 31.08 -23.62 0.72
CA TYR A 232 31.08 -23.11 -0.66
C TYR A 232 30.94 -21.59 -0.68
N LEU A 233 31.79 -20.94 -1.47
CA LEU A 233 31.72 -19.53 -1.81
C LEU A 233 31.47 -19.39 -3.31
N GLY A 234 30.35 -18.79 -3.69
CA GLY A 234 29.92 -18.71 -5.08
C GLY A 234 29.63 -17.29 -5.55
N ARG A 235 29.90 -17.02 -6.84
CA ARG A 235 29.47 -15.82 -7.57
C ARG A 235 28.96 -16.26 -8.95
N ALA A 236 27.97 -15.57 -9.47
CA ALA A 236 27.48 -15.76 -10.83
C ALA A 236 26.63 -14.55 -11.26
N ASP A 237 26.42 -14.36 -12.56
CA ASP A 237 25.50 -13.34 -13.03
C ASP A 237 24.05 -13.68 -12.71
N THR A 238 23.69 -14.97 -12.81
CA THR A 238 22.37 -15.46 -12.39
C THR A 238 22.53 -16.60 -11.38
N LEU A 239 21.78 -16.50 -10.29
CA LEU A 239 21.70 -17.53 -9.26
C LEU A 239 20.23 -17.91 -9.05
N ILE A 240 19.91 -19.18 -9.27
CA ILE A 240 18.60 -19.76 -9.01
C ILE A 240 18.71 -20.64 -7.77
N VAL A 241 17.87 -20.40 -6.78
CA VAL A 241 17.85 -21.15 -5.52
C VAL A 241 16.47 -21.76 -5.33
N ASP A 242 16.44 -23.05 -5.10
CA ASP A 242 15.24 -23.79 -4.70
C ASP A 242 15.51 -24.44 -3.34
N SER A 243 15.02 -23.81 -2.29
CA SER A 243 15.27 -24.26 -0.92
C SER A 243 14.61 -25.60 -0.61
N LEU A 244 13.45 -25.90 -1.23
CA LEU A 244 12.73 -27.15 -0.99
C LEU A 244 13.50 -28.37 -1.53
N SER A 245 14.13 -28.23 -2.71
CA SER A 245 14.95 -29.27 -3.29
C SER A 245 16.43 -29.24 -2.84
N GLY A 246 16.84 -28.16 -2.16
CA GLY A 246 18.22 -27.91 -1.75
C GLY A 246 19.16 -27.63 -2.93
N LYS A 247 18.63 -27.21 -4.09
CA LYS A 247 19.43 -26.94 -5.30
C LYS A 247 19.74 -25.44 -5.44
N ALA A 248 20.99 -25.16 -5.83
CA ALA A 248 21.42 -23.87 -6.34
C ALA A 248 22.01 -24.08 -7.75
N ILE A 249 21.59 -23.25 -8.71
CA ILE A 249 22.07 -23.29 -10.09
C ILE A 249 22.68 -21.93 -10.41
N MET A 250 23.86 -21.93 -10.94
CA MET A 250 24.61 -20.73 -11.33
C MET A 250 24.75 -20.67 -12.84
N HIS A 251 24.59 -19.47 -13.42
CA HIS A 251 24.76 -19.24 -14.84
C HIS A 251 25.61 -18.00 -15.08
N GLN A 252 26.56 -18.10 -16.00
CA GLN A 252 27.42 -17.04 -16.51
C GLN A 252 28.37 -16.45 -15.46
N ASN A 253 29.62 -16.27 -15.82
CA ASN A 253 30.68 -15.74 -14.97
C ASN A 253 30.75 -16.43 -13.61
N ILE A 254 30.67 -17.78 -13.67
CA ILE A 254 30.63 -18.62 -12.47
C ILE A 254 32.02 -18.66 -11.84
N HIS A 255 32.06 -18.43 -10.53
CA HIS A 255 33.25 -18.73 -9.71
C HIS A 255 32.72 -19.39 -8.41
N LEU A 256 33.00 -20.68 -8.25
CA LEU A 256 32.66 -21.48 -7.08
C LEU A 256 33.92 -22.01 -6.42
N TYR A 257 34.09 -21.73 -5.15
CA TYR A 257 35.24 -22.20 -4.35
C TYR A 257 34.76 -23.09 -3.19
N ASP A 258 35.26 -24.34 -3.17
CA ASP A 258 35.14 -25.26 -2.04
C ASP A 258 36.31 -25.00 -1.10
N THR A 259 36.06 -24.42 0.06
CA THR A 259 37.11 -24.03 1.02
C THR A 259 37.74 -25.21 1.77
N VAL A 260 37.07 -26.36 1.82
CA VAL A 260 37.58 -27.58 2.50
C VAL A 260 38.52 -28.35 1.59
N ASN A 261 38.09 -28.54 0.33
CA ASN A 261 38.86 -29.35 -0.62
C ASN A 261 39.82 -28.50 -1.49
N ASN A 262 39.83 -27.20 -1.35
CA ASN A 262 40.59 -26.26 -2.19
C ASN A 262 40.31 -26.41 -3.70
N VAL A 263 39.07 -26.63 -4.08
CA VAL A 263 38.66 -26.80 -5.47
C VAL A 263 37.99 -25.52 -5.95
N ILE A 264 38.39 -25.02 -7.11
CA ILE A 264 37.80 -23.89 -7.79
C ILE A 264 37.13 -24.39 -9.08
N VAL A 265 35.91 -23.98 -9.33
CA VAL A 265 35.17 -24.17 -10.59
C VAL A 265 34.87 -22.83 -11.19
N GLU A 266 35.25 -22.64 -12.46
CA GLU A 266 35.00 -21.43 -13.24
C GLU A 266 34.26 -21.78 -14.53
N GLY A 267 33.34 -20.86 -14.97
CA GLY A 267 32.52 -21.08 -16.16
C GLY A 267 31.78 -19.85 -16.66
#